data_7867c26f6dc56a0f093ce7f3c3357f84
#
_entry.id   7867c26f6dc56a0f093ce7f3c3357f84
#
_cell.length_a   1.000
_cell.length_b   1.000
_cell.length_c   1.000
_cell.angle_alpha   90.00
_cell.angle_beta   90.00
_cell.angle_gamma   90.00
#
_symmetry.space_group_name_H-M   'P 1'
#
loop_
_entity.id
_entity.type
_entity.pdbx_description
1 polymer ?
#
loop_
_entity_poly.entity_id
_entity_poly.type
_entity_poly.pdbx_seq_one_letter_code
_entity_poly.pdbx_strand_id
1 'polypeptide(L)'
;MKILKRILLFVVALVLIILITALFVKKDMSASRDIVINKPKTEVFNYIKYVKNQDNFSKWNLMDPAMKKTYSGTDGTVGFTYAWDSNNSDVSKGEQTIAAIKEGERVDADLHFIKPFDSRAKTFMATTAINDSTTKVSWAFEG
;
A
#
# COMPACT_ATOMS: atom_id res chain seq x y z
N MET A 1 -48.80 2.81 -23.90
CA MET A 1 -48.09 1.50 -23.71
C MET A 1 -46.84 1.33 -24.57
N LYS A 2 -46.79 1.66 -25.88
CA LYS A 2 -45.63 1.46 -26.77
C LYS A 2 -44.42 2.34 -26.38
N ILE A 3 -44.63 3.60 -25.98
CA ILE A 3 -43.56 4.55 -25.55
C ILE A 3 -42.92 4.06 -24.27
N LEU A 4 -43.70 3.64 -23.28
CA LEU A 4 -43.18 3.14 -22.01
C LEU A 4 -42.31 1.89 -22.19
N LYS A 5 -42.68 0.97 -23.06
CA LYS A 5 -41.88 -0.20 -23.42
C LYS A 5 -40.55 0.20 -24.08
N ARG A 6 -40.53 1.22 -24.95
CA ARG A 6 -39.28 1.71 -25.57
C ARG A 6 -38.35 2.37 -24.56
N ILE A 7 -38.91 3.15 -23.62
CA ILE A 7 -38.12 3.76 -22.54
C ILE A 7 -37.53 2.65 -21.65
N LEU A 8 -38.33 1.65 -21.26
CA LEU A 8 -37.84 0.53 -20.46
C LEU A 8 -36.69 -0.24 -21.16
N LEU A 9 -36.86 -0.54 -22.45
CA LEU A 9 -35.82 -1.22 -23.24
C LEU A 9 -34.55 -0.39 -23.33
N PHE A 10 -34.65 0.94 -23.49
CA PHE A 10 -33.50 1.83 -23.50
C PHE A 10 -32.76 1.84 -22.13
N VAL A 11 -33.49 1.91 -21.03
CA VAL A 11 -32.93 1.85 -19.68
C VAL A 11 -32.22 0.51 -19.43
N VAL A 12 -32.84 -0.60 -19.83
CA VAL A 12 -32.22 -1.93 -19.70
C VAL A 12 -30.93 -2.02 -20.53
N ALA A 13 -30.96 -1.53 -21.78
CA ALA A 13 -29.75 -1.51 -22.63
C ALA A 13 -28.65 -0.66 -22.03
N LEU A 14 -28.97 0.50 -21.47
CA LEU A 14 -28.01 1.37 -20.79
C LEU A 14 -27.36 0.67 -19.58
N VAL A 15 -28.19 0.03 -18.75
CA VAL A 15 -27.69 -0.74 -17.58
C VAL A 15 -26.77 -1.88 -18.02
N LEU A 16 -27.15 -2.61 -19.08
CA LEU A 16 -26.31 -3.68 -19.63
C LEU A 16 -24.96 -3.16 -20.16
N ILE A 17 -24.95 -2.02 -20.84
CA ILE A 17 -23.70 -1.38 -21.30
C ILE A 17 -22.82 -1.02 -20.10
N ILE A 18 -23.37 -0.44 -19.03
CA ILE A 18 -22.63 -0.10 -17.82
C ILE A 18 -22.05 -1.36 -17.15
N LEU A 19 -22.84 -2.43 -17.04
CA LEU A 19 -22.37 -3.69 -16.46
C LEU A 19 -21.26 -4.33 -17.32
N ILE A 20 -21.41 -4.31 -18.64
CA ILE A 20 -20.40 -4.84 -19.55
C ILE A 20 -19.11 -4.01 -19.46
N THR A 21 -19.20 -2.69 -19.48
CA THR A 21 -18.01 -1.82 -19.34
C THR A 21 -17.32 -2.02 -17.99
N ALA A 22 -18.08 -2.24 -16.90
CA ALA A 22 -17.52 -2.53 -15.59
C ALA A 22 -16.67 -3.82 -15.54
N LEU A 23 -16.93 -4.79 -16.42
CA LEU A 23 -16.12 -6.01 -16.53
C LEU A 23 -14.74 -5.77 -17.16
N PHE A 24 -14.59 -4.70 -17.94
CA PHE A 24 -13.32 -4.33 -18.61
C PHE A 24 -12.53 -3.25 -17.89
N VAL A 25 -13.08 -2.67 -16.83
CA VAL A 25 -12.34 -1.70 -16.01
C VAL A 25 -11.28 -2.46 -15.21
N LYS A 26 -10.01 -2.08 -15.38
CA LYS A 26 -8.92 -2.58 -14.54
C LYS A 26 -9.22 -2.22 -13.09
N LYS A 27 -9.15 -3.21 -12.23
CA LYS A 27 -9.35 -3.04 -10.77
C LYS A 27 -8.05 -2.75 -10.03
N ASP A 28 -6.94 -2.72 -10.76
CA ASP A 28 -5.62 -2.50 -10.17
C ASP A 28 -5.51 -1.04 -9.72
N MET A 29 -5.20 -0.85 -8.46
CA MET A 29 -4.93 0.46 -7.89
C MET A 29 -3.42 0.60 -7.67
N SER A 30 -2.82 1.64 -8.20
CA SER A 30 -1.43 1.96 -7.93
C SER A 30 -1.29 3.39 -7.41
N ALA A 31 -0.37 3.57 -6.46
CA ALA A 31 -0.02 4.88 -5.94
C ALA A 31 1.49 4.94 -5.71
N SER A 32 2.09 6.08 -5.99
CA SER A 32 3.51 6.32 -5.70
C SER A 32 3.74 7.70 -5.11
N ARG A 33 4.80 7.82 -4.31
CA ARG A 33 5.26 9.09 -3.73
C ARG A 33 6.76 9.08 -3.61
N ASP A 34 7.36 10.22 -3.90
CA ASP A 34 8.78 10.49 -3.71
C ASP A 34 8.98 11.56 -2.63
N ILE A 35 10.04 11.40 -1.86
CA ILE A 35 10.52 12.42 -0.91
C ILE A 35 12.04 12.51 -0.99
N VAL A 36 12.56 13.72 -0.81
CA VAL A 36 14.01 13.97 -0.71
C VAL A 36 14.39 14.17 0.74
N ILE A 37 15.40 13.43 1.18
CA ILE A 37 15.92 13.44 2.56
C ILE A 37 17.37 13.90 2.51
N ASN A 38 17.72 14.90 3.33
CA ASN A 38 19.08 15.45 3.43
C ASN A 38 19.96 14.55 4.33
N LYS A 39 20.17 13.33 3.89
CA LYS A 39 21.01 12.30 4.53
C LYS A 39 21.62 11.39 3.47
N PRO A 40 22.81 10.78 3.76
CA PRO A 40 23.42 9.79 2.89
C PRO A 40 22.53 8.57 2.65
N LYS A 41 22.61 8.00 1.46
CA LYS A 41 21.78 6.85 1.04
C LYS A 41 21.87 5.68 2.02
N THR A 42 23.03 5.36 2.51
CA THR A 42 23.24 4.25 3.46
C THR A 42 22.49 4.49 4.77
N GLU A 43 22.52 5.73 5.29
CA GLU A 43 21.80 6.08 6.52
C GLU A 43 20.29 5.97 6.32
N VAL A 44 19.79 6.50 5.20
CA VAL A 44 18.34 6.46 4.86
C VAL A 44 17.88 5.03 4.65
N PHE A 45 18.62 4.22 3.88
CA PHE A 45 18.27 2.82 3.65
C PHE A 45 18.24 2.01 4.94
N ASN A 46 19.26 2.14 5.79
CA ASN A 46 19.32 1.46 7.09
C ASN A 46 18.15 1.85 8.01
N TYR A 47 17.60 3.04 7.84
CA TYR A 47 16.43 3.47 8.60
C TYR A 47 15.13 2.86 8.07
N ILE A 48 14.88 2.94 6.75
CA ILE A 48 13.63 2.45 6.15
C ILE A 48 13.54 0.92 6.06
N LYS A 49 14.67 0.22 6.11
CA LYS A 49 14.75 -1.24 6.11
C LYS A 49 14.01 -1.86 7.30
N TYR A 50 14.02 -1.20 8.45
CA TYR A 50 13.33 -1.68 9.65
C TYR A 50 11.87 -1.21 9.64
N VAL A 51 10.95 -2.17 9.58
CA VAL A 51 9.50 -1.89 9.50
C VAL A 51 8.99 -1.17 10.74
N LYS A 52 9.55 -1.44 11.92
CA LYS A 52 9.19 -0.74 13.16
C LYS A 52 9.43 0.77 13.10
N ASN A 53 10.37 1.23 12.28
CA ASN A 53 10.61 2.66 12.10
C ASN A 53 9.43 3.37 11.40
N GLN A 54 8.54 2.63 10.74
CA GLN A 54 7.31 3.18 10.17
C GLN A 54 6.42 3.86 11.22
N ASP A 55 6.55 3.52 12.48
CA ASP A 55 5.85 4.19 13.58
C ASP A 55 6.17 5.69 13.65
N ASN A 56 7.31 6.12 13.11
CA ASN A 56 7.74 7.51 13.13
C ASN A 56 7.30 8.33 11.92
N PHE A 57 6.91 7.68 10.81
CA PHE A 57 6.64 8.40 9.56
C PHE A 57 5.45 7.87 8.75
N SER A 58 4.97 6.65 9.00
CA SER A 58 3.82 6.11 8.27
C SER A 58 2.55 6.85 8.67
N LYS A 59 1.85 7.42 7.69
CA LYS A 59 0.58 8.11 7.93
C LYS A 59 -0.41 7.24 8.72
N TRP A 60 -0.52 5.97 8.36
CA TRP A 60 -1.45 5.03 9.02
C TRP A 60 -1.07 4.75 10.47
N ASN A 61 0.23 4.56 10.75
CA ASN A 61 0.72 4.34 12.11
C ASN A 61 0.52 5.59 12.99
N LEU A 62 0.64 6.78 12.40
CA LEU A 62 0.43 8.06 13.09
C LEU A 62 -1.07 8.40 13.28
N MET A 63 -1.97 7.83 12.47
CA MET A 63 -3.42 8.02 12.64
C MET A 63 -3.99 7.27 13.85
N ASP A 64 -3.38 6.15 14.24
CA ASP A 64 -3.72 5.40 15.45
C ASP A 64 -2.46 4.85 16.11
N PRO A 65 -1.72 5.67 16.85
CA PRO A 65 -0.52 5.21 17.58
C PRO A 65 -0.79 4.13 18.62
N ALA A 66 -2.04 4.06 19.12
CA ALA A 66 -2.48 3.11 20.14
C ALA A 66 -2.98 1.78 19.57
N MET A 67 -3.02 1.61 18.23
CA MET A 67 -3.44 0.35 17.63
C MET A 67 -2.61 -0.82 18.12
N LYS A 68 -3.25 -2.00 18.22
CA LYS A 68 -2.55 -3.22 18.60
C LYS A 68 -1.58 -3.64 17.51
N LYS A 69 -0.30 -3.80 17.86
CA LYS A 69 0.78 -4.21 16.96
C LYS A 69 1.34 -5.56 17.38
N THR A 70 1.58 -6.44 16.42
CA THR A 70 2.21 -7.74 16.63
C THR A 70 3.32 -7.92 15.62
N TYR A 71 4.44 -8.48 16.07
CA TYR A 71 5.64 -8.67 15.25
C TYR A 71 6.06 -10.13 15.27
N SER A 72 6.51 -10.65 14.14
CA SER A 72 7.05 -12.00 14.00
C SER A 72 8.31 -11.98 13.15
N GLY A 73 9.33 -12.74 13.55
CA GLY A 73 10.62 -12.77 12.88
C GLY A 73 11.58 -11.67 13.35
N THR A 74 12.66 -11.48 12.60
CA THR A 74 13.70 -10.47 12.85
C THR A 74 13.46 -9.27 11.94
N ASP A 75 13.25 -8.07 12.53
CA ASP A 75 13.01 -6.85 11.76
C ASP A 75 14.20 -6.51 10.86
N GLY A 76 13.90 -6.03 9.65
CA GLY A 76 14.89 -5.75 8.62
C GLY A 76 15.40 -6.99 7.88
N THR A 77 14.73 -8.15 8.00
CA THR A 77 15.02 -9.36 7.23
C THR A 77 13.80 -9.86 6.48
N VAL A 78 14.02 -10.62 5.39
CA VAL A 78 12.94 -11.26 4.64
C VAL A 78 12.15 -12.20 5.54
N GLY A 79 10.82 -12.16 5.44
CA GLY A 79 9.89 -12.92 6.27
C GLY A 79 9.49 -12.22 7.58
N PHE A 80 10.10 -11.08 7.94
CA PHE A 80 9.60 -10.29 9.06
C PHE A 80 8.18 -9.80 8.77
N THR A 81 7.26 -10.07 9.71
CA THR A 81 5.86 -9.69 9.60
C THR A 81 5.48 -8.71 10.71
N TYR A 82 4.85 -7.63 10.33
CA TYR A 82 4.19 -6.65 11.17
C TYR A 82 2.68 -6.74 10.94
N ALA A 83 1.92 -7.07 11.97
CA ALA A 83 0.46 -7.10 11.93
C ALA A 83 -0.11 -5.99 12.82
N TRP A 84 -1.19 -5.36 12.36
CA TRP A 84 -1.89 -4.31 13.09
C TRP A 84 -3.38 -4.60 13.21
N ASP A 85 -4.00 -4.13 14.29
CA ASP A 85 -5.44 -4.20 14.53
C ASP A 85 -5.88 -2.90 15.19
N SER A 86 -6.56 -2.06 14.42
CA SER A 86 -6.98 -0.71 14.80
C SER A 86 -8.51 -0.62 14.86
N ASN A 87 -9.00 0.17 15.81
CA ASN A 87 -10.41 0.57 15.87
C ASN A 87 -10.74 1.75 14.94
N ASN A 88 -9.72 2.41 14.37
CA ASN A 88 -9.90 3.45 13.36
C ASN A 88 -10.24 2.78 12.01
N SER A 89 -11.38 3.12 11.42
CA SER A 89 -11.85 2.55 10.15
C SER A 89 -10.91 2.78 8.96
N ASP A 90 -10.15 3.89 8.98
CA ASP A 90 -9.21 4.24 7.92
C ASP A 90 -7.89 3.45 8.01
N VAL A 91 -7.57 2.91 9.19
CA VAL A 91 -6.39 2.08 9.44
C VAL A 91 -6.75 0.60 9.41
N SER A 92 -7.88 0.24 10.04
CA SER A 92 -8.48 -1.09 10.02
C SER A 92 -7.53 -2.20 10.51
N LYS A 93 -7.49 -3.36 9.86
CA LYS A 93 -6.70 -4.52 10.26
C LYS A 93 -5.97 -5.14 9.08
N GLY A 94 -4.70 -5.48 9.29
CA GLY A 94 -3.91 -6.13 8.25
C GLY A 94 -2.53 -6.55 8.74
N GLU A 95 -1.71 -6.97 7.79
CA GLU A 95 -0.32 -7.36 8.00
C GLU A 95 0.56 -6.97 6.81
N GLN A 96 1.82 -6.73 7.09
CA GLN A 96 2.87 -6.45 6.12
C GLN A 96 4.02 -7.40 6.36
N THR A 97 4.46 -8.12 5.31
CA THR A 97 5.60 -9.03 5.38
C THR A 97 6.69 -8.58 4.43
N ILE A 98 7.93 -8.47 4.90
CA ILE A 98 9.07 -8.20 4.02
C ILE A 98 9.24 -9.38 3.06
N ALA A 99 9.03 -9.14 1.77
CA ALA A 99 9.10 -10.15 0.71
C ALA A 99 10.49 -10.26 0.09
N ALA A 100 11.20 -9.13 -0.07
CA ALA A 100 12.54 -9.10 -0.61
C ALA A 100 13.30 -7.85 -0.13
N ILE A 101 14.63 -7.97 -0.07
CA ILE A 101 15.53 -6.85 0.22
C ILE A 101 16.66 -6.86 -0.81
N LYS A 102 16.83 -5.74 -1.51
CA LYS A 102 18.04 -5.41 -2.27
C LYS A 102 18.84 -4.42 -1.44
N GLU A 103 19.87 -4.93 -0.77
CA GLU A 103 20.59 -4.20 0.25
C GLU A 103 21.12 -2.86 -0.28
N GLY A 104 20.90 -1.80 0.49
CA GLY A 104 21.25 -0.43 0.13
C GLY A 104 20.35 0.20 -0.95
N GLU A 105 19.36 -0.49 -1.52
CA GLU A 105 18.56 0.00 -2.63
C GLU A 105 17.05 -0.06 -2.42
N ARG A 106 16.53 -1.21 -2.00
CA ARG A 106 15.07 -1.43 -2.02
C ARG A 106 14.61 -2.48 -1.01
N VAL A 107 13.46 -2.24 -0.41
CA VAL A 107 12.72 -3.20 0.41
C VAL A 107 11.34 -3.38 -0.20
N ASP A 108 11.00 -4.61 -0.56
CA ASP A 108 9.68 -5.01 -1.05
C ASP A 108 8.91 -5.68 0.07
N ALA A 109 7.61 -5.45 0.14
CA ALA A 109 6.74 -6.08 1.10
C ALA A 109 5.39 -6.45 0.49
N ASP A 110 4.86 -7.58 0.95
CA ASP A 110 3.49 -8.00 0.68
C ASP A 110 2.58 -7.44 1.77
N LEU A 111 1.44 -6.88 1.37
CA LEU A 111 0.39 -6.38 2.23
C LEU A 111 -0.81 -7.31 2.16
N HIS A 112 -1.40 -7.61 3.31
CA HIS A 112 -2.66 -8.32 3.41
C HIS A 112 -3.61 -7.51 4.30
N PHE A 113 -4.61 -6.89 3.68
CA PHE A 113 -5.69 -6.22 4.38
C PHE A 113 -6.74 -7.26 4.76
N ILE A 114 -7.01 -7.40 6.05
CA ILE A 114 -7.95 -8.38 6.59
C ILE A 114 -9.33 -7.78 6.75
N LYS A 115 -9.38 -6.48 7.07
CA LYS A 115 -10.61 -5.68 7.20
C LYS A 115 -10.45 -4.35 6.47
N PRO A 116 -11.54 -3.73 5.96
CA PRO A 116 -12.93 -4.21 5.94
C PRO A 116 -13.16 -5.32 4.91
N PHE A 117 -12.27 -5.49 3.91
CA PHE A 117 -12.33 -6.50 2.86
C PHE A 117 -10.99 -7.22 2.77
N ASP A 118 -11.04 -8.55 2.65
CA ASP A 118 -9.82 -9.34 2.40
C ASP A 118 -9.25 -8.98 1.03
N SER A 119 -8.06 -8.40 1.02
CA SER A 119 -7.36 -8.01 -0.20
C SER A 119 -5.85 -8.04 -0.01
N ARG A 120 -5.13 -8.22 -1.11
CA ARG A 120 -3.67 -8.29 -1.12
C ARG A 120 -3.11 -7.24 -2.05
N ALA A 121 -1.98 -6.69 -1.67
CA ALA A 121 -1.26 -5.70 -2.44
C ALA A 121 0.25 -5.88 -2.26
N LYS A 122 1.02 -5.20 -3.10
CA LYS A 122 2.48 -5.11 -2.96
C LYS A 122 2.88 -3.68 -2.69
N THR A 123 3.93 -3.50 -1.92
CA THR A 123 4.52 -2.18 -1.69
C THR A 123 6.02 -2.28 -1.70
N PHE A 124 6.68 -1.16 -1.99
CA PHE A 124 8.12 -1.08 -1.80
C PHE A 124 8.54 0.31 -1.33
N MET A 125 9.72 0.35 -0.74
CA MET A 125 10.51 1.57 -0.54
C MET A 125 11.87 1.40 -1.19
N ALA A 126 12.27 2.38 -2.02
CA ALA A 126 13.54 2.39 -2.71
C ALA A 126 14.31 3.68 -2.43
N THR A 127 15.63 3.59 -2.39
CA THR A 127 16.53 4.73 -2.17
C THR A 127 17.41 4.96 -3.38
N THR A 128 17.52 6.23 -3.81
CA THR A 128 18.42 6.67 -4.89
C THR A 128 19.24 7.85 -4.38
N ALA A 129 20.56 7.75 -4.42
CA ALA A 129 21.42 8.89 -4.08
C ALA A 129 21.24 10.01 -5.12
N ILE A 130 21.01 11.24 -4.65
CA ILE A 130 21.07 12.45 -5.48
C ILE A 130 22.50 12.99 -5.47
N ASN A 131 23.13 12.96 -4.29
CA ASN A 131 24.54 13.25 -4.04
C ASN A 131 24.96 12.54 -2.74
N ASP A 132 26.16 12.80 -2.26
CA ASP A 132 26.74 12.13 -1.07
C ASP A 132 25.95 12.36 0.23
N SER A 133 25.17 13.45 0.31
CA SER A 133 24.43 13.86 1.52
C SER A 133 22.91 13.95 1.32
N THR A 134 22.41 13.57 0.15
CA THR A 134 20.98 13.73 -0.18
C THR A 134 20.47 12.51 -0.92
N THR A 135 19.34 11.96 -0.46
CA THR A 135 18.74 10.73 -0.97
C THR A 135 17.29 10.96 -1.32
N LYS A 136 16.88 10.47 -2.50
CA LYS A 136 15.47 10.31 -2.85
C LYS A 136 14.97 8.97 -2.35
N VAL A 137 13.85 8.97 -1.61
CA VAL A 137 13.09 7.77 -1.25
C VAL A 137 11.83 7.74 -2.09
N SER A 138 11.63 6.63 -2.78
CA SER A 138 10.42 6.34 -3.55
C SER A 138 9.62 5.25 -2.84
N TRP A 139 8.34 5.50 -2.61
CA TRP A 139 7.37 4.51 -2.15
C TRP A 139 6.35 4.25 -3.23
N ALA A 140 5.95 3.00 -3.41
CA ALA A 140 4.83 2.65 -4.27
C ALA A 140 4.00 1.52 -3.66
N PHE A 141 2.74 1.50 -4.07
CA PHE A 141 1.71 0.54 -3.71
C PHE A 141 1.04 0.05 -5.00
N GLU A 142 0.82 -1.26 -5.10
CA GLU A 142 0.17 -1.94 -6.21
C GLU A 142 -0.79 -3.00 -5.66
N GLY A 143 -2.11 -2.84 -5.90
CA GLY A 143 -3.14 -3.74 -5.39
C GLY A 143 -4.38 -3.80 -6.25
#